data_59dc130c1ea5faa17ca8a2088e1c39bd
#
_entry.id   59dc130c1ea5faa17ca8a2088e1c39bd
#
_cell.length_a   1.000
_cell.length_b   1.000
_cell.length_c   1.000
_cell.angle_alpha   90.00
_cell.angle_beta   90.00
_cell.angle_gamma   90.00
#
_symmetry.space_group_name_H-M   'P 1'
#
loop_
_entity.id
_entity.type
_entity.pdbx_description
1 polymer ?
#
loop_
_entity_poly.entity_id
_entity_poly.type
_entity_poly.pdbx_seq_one_letter_code
_entity_poly.pdbx_strand_id
1 'polypeptide(L)'
;MRLVSRRSVLGGSAALAIAATLAACSSSDSGSGSDDAKGSIYFLNFKPEADEAFKSIASTYKEKTGVEVKVVTAAAGTYEATLTSEVAKSDPPTLFNLNGPVGYSNWSDYASDLSDTDVAKALTDASLALKGDGHVVGVPLAIEGYGIIYNAAIL
;
A
#
# COMPACT_ATOMS: atom_id res chain seq x y z
N MET A 1 -43.17 -21.37 42.14
CA MET A 1 -44.63 -21.61 42.25
C MET A 1 -45.31 -21.07 40.99
N ARG A 2 -46.03 -21.99 40.27
CA ARG A 2 -46.93 -21.84 39.11
C ARG A 2 -46.23 -21.40 37.77
N LEU A 3 -45.90 -22.25 36.83
CA LEU A 3 -46.61 -23.13 35.89
C LEU A 3 -48.02 -22.64 35.46
N VAL A 4 -48.18 -22.45 34.12
CA VAL A 4 -49.35 -22.81 33.29
C VAL A 4 -49.06 -22.22 31.88
N SER A 5 -48.88 -22.98 30.87
CA SER A 5 -49.62 -23.98 30.11
C SER A 5 -50.18 -23.43 28.79
N ARG A 6 -49.66 -24.02 27.74
CA ARG A 6 -50.24 -24.41 26.43
C ARG A 6 -51.55 -23.76 26.00
N ARG A 7 -51.61 -23.34 24.73
CA ARG A 7 -52.57 -23.94 23.79
C ARG A 7 -52.28 -23.58 22.34
N SER A 8 -52.15 -24.60 21.57
CA SER A 8 -52.17 -24.67 20.12
C SER A 8 -53.49 -24.20 19.55
N VAL A 9 -53.45 -23.53 18.39
CA VAL A 9 -54.56 -23.52 17.43
C VAL A 9 -53.99 -23.75 16.04
N LEU A 10 -54.39 -24.87 15.49
CA LEU A 10 -54.25 -25.23 14.07
C LEU A 10 -55.21 -24.35 13.21
N GLY A 11 -54.82 -24.11 12.01
CA GLY A 11 -55.81 -23.92 10.95
C GLY A 11 -55.35 -23.04 9.81
N GLY A 12 -55.24 -23.62 8.62
CA GLY A 12 -55.50 -22.92 7.39
C GLY A 12 -54.43 -22.96 6.32
N SER A 13 -54.52 -23.98 5.49
CA SER A 13 -53.82 -24.14 4.23
C SER A 13 -54.12 -23.00 3.26
N ALA A 14 -53.07 -22.44 2.62
CA ALA A 14 -53.19 -21.94 1.26
C ALA A 14 -51.81 -22.04 0.59
N ALA A 15 -51.67 -23.03 -0.24
CA ALA A 15 -50.57 -23.19 -1.16
C ALA A 15 -50.70 -22.11 -2.24
N LEU A 16 -49.69 -21.23 -2.33
CA LEU A 16 -49.41 -20.44 -3.51
C LEU A 16 -47.95 -20.64 -3.83
N ALA A 17 -47.71 -21.50 -4.80
CA ALA A 17 -46.45 -21.68 -5.44
C ALA A 17 -46.10 -20.39 -6.21
N ILE A 18 -45.16 -19.59 -5.70
CA ILE A 18 -44.46 -18.61 -6.50
C ILE A 18 -43.09 -19.21 -6.76
N ALA A 19 -42.96 -19.86 -7.89
CA ALA A 19 -41.68 -20.16 -8.49
C ALA A 19 -41.05 -18.82 -8.95
N ALA A 20 -40.35 -18.14 -8.06
CA ALA A 20 -39.48 -17.05 -8.43
C ALA A 20 -38.16 -17.68 -8.87
N THR A 21 -37.95 -17.69 -10.14
CA THR A 21 -36.72 -17.98 -10.85
C THR A 21 -35.55 -17.20 -10.26
N LEU A 22 -34.71 -17.87 -9.49
CA LEU A 22 -33.32 -17.46 -9.33
C LEU A 22 -32.63 -17.69 -10.66
N ALA A 23 -32.76 -16.73 -11.55
CA ALA A 23 -31.82 -16.56 -12.64
C ALA A 23 -30.53 -16.08 -11.97
N ALA A 24 -29.72 -17.02 -11.49
CA ALA A 24 -28.33 -16.77 -11.21
C ALA A 24 -27.73 -16.30 -12.52
N CYS A 25 -27.33 -15.02 -12.56
CA CYS A 25 -26.47 -14.50 -13.58
C CYS A 25 -25.08 -15.16 -13.45
N SER A 26 -24.96 -16.34 -14.01
CA SER A 26 -23.70 -16.86 -14.50
C SER A 26 -23.60 -16.46 -15.97
N SER A 27 -23.51 -15.20 -16.25
CA SER A 27 -22.97 -14.72 -17.51
C SER A 27 -21.46 -14.74 -17.36
N SER A 28 -20.87 -15.85 -17.79
CA SER A 28 -19.55 -15.86 -18.38
C SER A 28 -19.61 -14.98 -19.62
N ASP A 29 -19.57 -13.68 -19.41
CA ASP A 29 -19.34 -12.73 -20.48
C ASP A 29 -17.84 -12.64 -20.71
N SER A 30 -17.39 -13.40 -21.68
CA SER A 30 -16.11 -13.21 -22.35
C SER A 30 -16.21 -11.95 -23.20
N GLY A 31 -16.44 -10.83 -22.56
CA GLY A 31 -16.40 -9.49 -23.14
C GLY A 31 -14.98 -8.95 -23.01
N SER A 32 -14.21 -9.12 -24.04
CA SER A 32 -13.02 -8.35 -24.38
C SER A 32 -13.31 -6.86 -24.27
N GLY A 33 -12.95 -6.31 -23.14
CA GLY A 33 -12.94 -4.91 -22.83
C GLY A 33 -11.93 -4.73 -21.70
N SER A 34 -10.66 -4.87 -22.03
CA SER A 34 -9.57 -4.45 -21.16
C SER A 34 -9.52 -2.92 -21.14
N ASP A 35 -10.45 -2.30 -20.43
CA ASP A 35 -10.09 -1.12 -19.67
C ASP A 35 -9.19 -1.67 -18.56
N ASP A 36 -7.88 -1.70 -18.87
CA ASP A 36 -6.85 -1.93 -17.89
C ASP A 36 -7.11 -0.96 -16.74
N ALA A 37 -7.67 -1.48 -15.65
CA ALA A 37 -7.79 -0.74 -14.42
C ALA A 37 -6.35 -0.48 -13.97
N LYS A 38 -5.80 0.64 -14.47
CA LYS A 38 -4.46 1.08 -14.14
C LYS A 38 -4.48 1.32 -12.64
N GLY A 39 -3.80 0.45 -11.89
CA GLY A 39 -3.75 0.56 -10.45
C GLY A 39 -3.33 1.95 -9.99
N SER A 40 -3.50 2.24 -8.73
CA SER A 40 -2.97 3.45 -8.10
C SER A 40 -1.79 3.10 -7.22
N ILE A 41 -0.84 4.02 -7.10
CA ILE A 41 0.31 3.91 -6.21
C ILE A 41 0.11 4.92 -5.08
N TYR A 42 0.25 4.48 -3.83
CA TYR A 42 0.32 5.36 -2.68
C TYR A 42 1.75 5.38 -2.15
N PHE A 43 2.43 6.51 -2.29
CA PHE A 43 3.78 6.73 -1.77
C PHE A 43 3.75 7.58 -0.50
N LEU A 44 4.15 6.98 0.62
CA LEU A 44 4.38 7.70 1.88
C LEU A 44 5.84 8.13 1.97
N ASN A 45 6.05 9.43 1.83
CA ASN A 45 7.38 10.07 1.79
C ASN A 45 7.80 10.62 3.17
N PHE A 46 9.06 10.38 3.55
CA PHE A 46 9.62 10.90 4.80
C PHE A 46 10.50 12.15 4.63
N LYS A 47 10.64 12.65 3.39
CA LYS A 47 11.48 13.81 3.06
C LYS A 47 10.62 15.02 2.72
N PRO A 48 10.25 15.86 3.72
CA PRO A 48 9.42 17.03 3.46
C PRO A 48 10.08 18.03 2.50
N GLU A 49 11.41 18.11 2.48
CA GLU A 49 12.16 18.95 1.55
C GLU A 49 12.03 18.53 0.09
N ALA A 50 11.65 17.30 -0.18
CA ALA A 50 11.47 16.76 -1.53
C ALA A 50 9.99 16.61 -1.94
N ASP A 51 9.06 17.07 -1.15
CA ASP A 51 7.60 16.90 -1.36
C ASP A 51 7.16 17.38 -2.75
N GLU A 52 7.50 18.61 -3.10
CA GLU A 52 7.12 19.20 -4.40
C GLU A 52 7.77 18.45 -5.59
N ALA A 53 9.01 17.97 -5.41
CA ALA A 53 9.69 17.19 -6.44
C ALA A 53 8.99 15.86 -6.67
N PHE A 54 8.59 15.15 -5.62
CA PHE A 54 7.84 13.89 -5.75
C PHE A 54 6.45 14.08 -6.34
N LYS A 55 5.75 15.14 -6.00
CA LYS A 55 4.45 15.47 -6.62
C LYS A 55 4.60 15.79 -8.12
N SER A 56 5.66 16.49 -8.51
CA SER A 56 5.97 16.75 -9.91
C SER A 56 6.29 15.46 -10.69
N ILE A 57 7.07 14.56 -10.08
CA ILE A 57 7.37 13.24 -10.65
C ILE A 57 6.08 12.41 -10.78
N ALA A 58 5.23 12.42 -9.78
CA ALA A 58 3.96 11.72 -9.78
C ALA A 58 3.04 12.20 -10.92
N SER A 59 2.95 13.51 -11.14
CA SER A 59 2.21 14.11 -12.26
C SER A 59 2.75 13.66 -13.60
N THR A 60 4.07 13.74 -13.79
CA THR A 60 4.73 13.32 -15.02
C THR A 60 4.54 11.81 -15.28
N TYR A 61 4.60 11.00 -14.23
CA TYR A 61 4.37 9.57 -14.33
C TYR A 61 2.94 9.26 -14.76
N LYS A 62 1.96 9.93 -14.14
CA LYS A 62 0.55 9.81 -14.51
C LYS A 62 0.31 10.20 -15.97
N GLU A 63 0.90 11.28 -16.44
CA GLU A 63 0.78 11.72 -17.85
C GLU A 63 1.33 10.68 -18.82
N LYS A 64 2.44 10.02 -18.49
CA LYS A 64 3.11 9.04 -19.34
C LYS A 64 2.46 7.65 -19.31
N THR A 65 1.94 7.22 -18.17
CA THR A 65 1.50 5.84 -17.97
C THR A 65 -0.01 5.73 -17.74
N GLY A 66 -0.64 6.82 -17.32
CA GLY A 66 -2.02 6.87 -16.84
C GLY A 66 -2.21 6.29 -15.43
N VAL A 67 -1.13 5.87 -14.76
CA VAL A 67 -1.17 5.38 -13.37
C VAL A 67 -1.16 6.56 -12.41
N GLU A 68 -2.10 6.58 -11.46
CA GLU A 68 -2.14 7.60 -10.43
C GLU A 68 -1.11 7.31 -9.34
N VAL A 69 -0.34 8.33 -8.93
CA VAL A 69 0.58 8.26 -7.80
C VAL A 69 0.16 9.29 -6.77
N LYS A 70 -0.38 8.83 -5.65
CA LYS A 70 -0.70 9.66 -4.49
C LYS A 70 0.56 9.80 -3.64
N VAL A 71 1.08 11.01 -3.52
CA VAL A 71 2.21 11.32 -2.63
C VAL A 71 1.68 11.94 -1.35
N VAL A 72 1.99 11.33 -0.21
CA VAL A 72 1.73 11.87 1.12
C VAL A 72 3.04 11.99 1.85
N THR A 73 3.36 13.19 2.31
CA THR A 73 4.62 13.47 3.01
C THR A 73 4.37 13.67 4.48
N ALA A 74 5.06 12.89 5.30
CA ALA A 74 5.01 13.05 6.75
C ALA A 74 5.75 14.31 7.19
N ALA A 75 5.26 14.95 8.24
CA ALA A 75 5.97 16.06 8.84
C ALA A 75 7.31 15.60 9.43
N ALA A 76 8.27 16.53 9.52
CA ALA A 76 9.58 16.25 10.08
C ALA A 76 9.47 15.62 11.50
N GLY A 77 10.16 14.52 11.71
CA GLY A 77 10.18 13.81 12.99
C GLY A 77 8.94 12.98 13.32
N THR A 78 7.93 12.91 12.43
CA THR A 78 6.69 12.16 12.71
C THR A 78 6.51 10.93 11.81
N TYR A 79 7.49 10.61 10.98
CA TYR A 79 7.34 9.60 9.94
C TYR A 79 6.90 8.22 10.47
N GLU A 80 7.57 7.70 11.50
CA GLU A 80 7.27 6.38 12.07
C GLU A 80 5.83 6.30 12.62
N ALA A 81 5.38 7.33 13.32
CA ALA A 81 4.02 7.40 13.83
C ALA A 81 3.00 7.50 12.68
N THR A 82 3.34 8.26 11.64
CA THR A 82 2.52 8.38 10.44
C THR A 82 2.43 7.03 9.71
N LEU A 83 3.57 6.37 9.46
CA LEU A 83 3.60 5.06 8.81
C LEU A 83 2.78 4.03 9.59
N THR A 84 2.93 3.97 10.92
CA THR A 84 2.13 3.09 11.78
C THR A 84 0.63 3.32 11.60
N SER A 85 0.20 4.57 11.50
CA SER A 85 -1.22 4.88 11.32
C SER A 85 -1.71 4.61 9.90
N GLU A 86 -0.86 4.82 8.89
CA GLU A 86 -1.23 4.64 7.49
C GLU A 86 -1.32 3.16 7.09
N VAL A 87 -0.44 2.29 7.58
CA VAL A 87 -0.49 0.84 7.29
C VAL A 87 -1.70 0.16 7.92
N ALA A 88 -2.30 0.75 8.94
CA ALA A 88 -3.52 0.23 9.58
C ALA A 88 -4.81 0.58 8.83
N LYS A 89 -4.75 1.41 7.79
CA LYS A 89 -5.92 1.82 7.00
C LYS A 89 -6.33 0.76 6.00
N SER A 90 -7.53 0.89 5.47
CA SER A 90 -8.05 0.03 4.38
C SER A 90 -7.33 0.25 3.04
N ASP A 91 -6.66 1.39 2.88
CA ASP A 91 -5.84 1.75 1.70
C ASP A 91 -4.45 2.16 2.20
N PRO A 92 -3.59 1.19 2.53
CA PRO A 92 -2.26 1.45 3.07
C PRO A 92 -1.27 1.90 1.97
N PRO A 93 -0.14 2.51 2.35
CA PRO A 93 0.92 2.83 1.39
C PRO A 93 1.41 1.60 0.64
N THR A 94 1.52 1.71 -0.68
CA THR A 94 2.15 0.69 -1.54
C THR A 94 3.65 0.89 -1.68
N LEU A 95 4.11 2.11 -1.46
CA LEU A 95 5.52 2.49 -1.37
C LEU A 95 5.74 3.33 -0.11
N PHE A 96 6.79 3.03 0.62
CA PHE A 96 7.17 3.79 1.79
C PHE A 96 8.69 3.76 2.00
N ASN A 97 9.22 4.75 2.70
CA ASN A 97 10.64 4.83 2.98
C ASN A 97 11.02 4.00 4.21
N LEU A 98 12.19 3.37 4.15
CA LEU A 98 12.83 2.72 5.29
C LEU A 98 14.15 3.41 5.61
N ASN A 99 14.44 3.58 6.89
CA ASN A 99 15.72 4.10 7.35
C ASN A 99 16.74 2.97 7.51
N GLY A 100 17.17 2.42 6.38
CA GLY A 100 18.17 1.37 6.32
C GLY A 100 17.79 0.09 7.08
N PRO A 101 18.78 -0.69 7.57
CA PRO A 101 18.54 -1.95 8.28
C PRO A 101 17.69 -1.83 9.55
N VAL A 102 17.82 -0.70 10.27
CA VAL A 102 17.02 -0.45 11.49
C VAL A 102 15.55 -0.27 11.13
N GLY A 103 15.25 0.51 10.09
CA GLY A 103 13.90 0.64 9.59
C GLY A 103 13.35 -0.68 9.10
N TYR A 104 14.14 -1.48 8.39
CA TYR A 104 13.71 -2.80 7.94
C TYR A 104 13.33 -3.72 9.09
N SER A 105 14.12 -3.77 10.17
CA SER A 105 13.80 -4.65 11.31
C SER A 105 12.44 -4.34 11.97
N ASN A 106 11.96 -3.12 11.86
CA ASN A 106 10.66 -2.71 12.39
C ASN A 106 9.50 -2.98 11.42
N TRP A 107 9.80 -3.08 10.11
CA TRP A 107 8.80 -3.12 9.04
C TRP A 107 8.95 -4.31 8.10
N SER A 108 9.70 -5.34 8.51
CA SER A 108 9.97 -6.53 7.68
C SER A 108 8.71 -7.22 7.17
N ASP A 109 7.66 -7.30 8.00
CA ASP A 109 6.40 -7.95 7.65
C ASP A 109 5.63 -7.25 6.51
N TYR A 110 6.00 -6.01 6.21
CA TYR A 110 5.41 -5.19 5.14
C TYR A 110 6.31 -5.08 3.91
N ALA A 111 7.52 -5.61 3.97
CA ALA A 111 8.48 -5.54 2.88
C ALA A 111 8.28 -6.69 1.89
N SER A 112 8.34 -6.37 0.60
CA SER A 112 8.26 -7.35 -0.48
C SER A 112 9.65 -7.68 -1.01
N ASP A 113 9.82 -8.88 -1.56
CA ASP A 113 11.02 -9.24 -2.30
C ASP A 113 11.08 -8.48 -3.64
N LEU A 114 12.09 -7.65 -3.78
CA LEU A 114 12.34 -6.83 -4.98
C LEU A 114 13.46 -7.38 -5.85
N SER A 115 14.05 -8.54 -5.52
CA SER A 115 15.27 -9.07 -6.15
C SER A 115 15.14 -9.21 -7.66
N ASP A 116 13.96 -9.56 -8.17
CA ASP A 116 13.70 -9.78 -9.59
C ASP A 116 13.17 -8.55 -10.32
N THR A 117 13.01 -7.42 -9.63
CA THR A 117 12.50 -6.19 -10.25
C THR A 117 13.55 -5.51 -11.13
N ASP A 118 13.09 -4.79 -12.14
CA ASP A 118 13.97 -4.03 -13.04
C ASP A 118 14.72 -2.94 -12.28
N VAL A 119 14.10 -2.32 -11.28
CA VAL A 119 14.73 -1.26 -10.47
C VAL A 119 15.88 -1.83 -9.63
N ALA A 120 15.75 -3.01 -9.06
CA ALA A 120 16.84 -3.66 -8.32
C ALA A 120 18.00 -4.06 -9.25
N LYS A 121 17.69 -4.55 -10.46
CA LYS A 121 18.69 -4.90 -11.49
C LYS A 121 19.39 -3.71 -12.10
N ALA A 122 18.75 -2.53 -12.11
CA ALA A 122 19.31 -1.29 -12.64
C ALA A 122 20.20 -0.53 -11.66
N LEU A 123 20.38 -1.02 -10.43
CA LEU A 123 21.28 -0.38 -9.46
C LEU A 123 22.70 -0.36 -9.98
N THR A 124 23.34 0.81 -9.98
CA THR A 124 24.74 0.98 -10.37
C THR A 124 25.72 0.31 -9.42
N ASP A 125 25.32 0.15 -8.18
CA ASP A 125 26.04 -0.58 -7.14
C ASP A 125 25.05 -1.41 -6.31
N ALA A 126 25.10 -2.72 -6.48
CA ALA A 126 24.23 -3.67 -5.77
C ALA A 126 24.44 -3.69 -4.25
N SER A 127 25.57 -3.16 -3.75
CA SER A 127 25.82 -3.02 -2.31
C SER A 127 24.93 -1.96 -1.63
N LEU A 128 24.35 -1.07 -2.41
CA LEU A 128 23.43 -0.03 -1.92
C LEU A 128 22.01 -0.58 -1.68
N ALA A 129 21.69 -1.76 -2.20
CA ALA A 129 20.40 -2.38 -1.95
C ALA A 129 20.24 -2.74 -0.47
N LEU A 130 19.09 -2.42 0.10
CA LEU A 130 18.72 -2.92 1.41
C LEU A 130 18.37 -4.41 1.30
N LYS A 131 19.05 -5.23 2.09
CA LYS A 131 18.84 -6.68 2.10
C LYS A 131 18.21 -7.13 3.41
N GLY A 132 17.27 -8.06 3.31
CA GLY A 132 16.64 -8.75 4.42
C GLY A 132 16.37 -10.20 4.03
N ASP A 133 16.69 -11.15 4.92
CA ASP A 133 16.47 -12.59 4.73
C ASP A 133 17.03 -13.16 3.40
N GLY A 134 18.11 -12.55 2.90
CA GLY A 134 18.75 -12.96 1.65
C GLY A 134 18.20 -12.33 0.37
N HIS A 135 17.15 -11.50 0.48
CA HIS A 135 16.48 -10.83 -0.62
C HIS A 135 16.78 -9.34 -0.66
N VAL A 136 16.58 -8.71 -1.81
CA VAL A 136 16.52 -7.24 -1.91
C VAL A 136 15.12 -6.81 -1.45
N VAL A 137 15.05 -6.05 -0.37
CA VAL A 137 13.80 -5.59 0.23
C VAL A 137 13.60 -4.08 0.12
N GLY A 138 14.61 -3.39 -0.37
CA GLY A 138 14.55 -1.95 -0.64
C GLY A 138 15.63 -1.50 -1.61
N VAL A 139 15.32 -0.44 -2.34
CA VAL A 139 16.26 0.23 -3.24
C VAL A 139 16.58 1.62 -2.72
N PRO A 140 17.81 2.12 -2.88
CA PRO A 140 18.18 3.44 -2.37
C PRO A 140 17.44 4.54 -3.11
N LEU A 141 16.86 5.47 -2.35
CA LEU A 141 16.31 6.71 -2.90
C LEU A 141 17.43 7.75 -3.11
N ALA A 142 18.31 7.87 -2.10
CA ALA A 142 19.45 8.78 -2.11
C ALA A 142 20.54 8.24 -1.18
N ILE A 143 21.78 8.67 -1.45
CA ILE A 143 22.92 8.46 -0.56
C ILE A 143 23.17 9.77 0.16
N GLU A 144 23.18 9.74 1.49
CA GLU A 144 23.41 10.91 2.33
C GLU A 144 24.69 10.72 3.13
N GLY A 145 25.47 11.81 3.23
CA GLY A 145 26.63 11.88 4.09
C GLY A 145 26.31 12.62 5.37
N TYR A 146 26.75 12.08 6.49
CA TYR A 146 26.65 12.76 7.79
C TYR A 146 28.05 13.20 8.20
N GLY A 147 28.17 14.45 8.68
CA GLY A 147 29.45 15.00 9.09
C GLY A 147 29.29 16.32 9.83
N ILE A 148 30.40 16.79 10.38
CA ILE A 148 30.49 18.12 11.02
C ILE A 148 31.05 19.09 10.00
N ILE A 149 30.27 20.13 9.68
CA ILE A 149 30.75 21.26 8.89
C ILE A 149 31.32 22.28 9.88
N TYR A 150 32.57 22.67 9.71
CA TYR A 150 33.21 23.65 10.55
C TYR A 150 33.87 24.76 9.72
N ASN A 151 34.00 25.95 10.29
CA ASN A 151 34.73 27.04 9.69
C ASN A 151 36.22 26.93 10.06
N ALA A 152 37.04 26.50 9.09
CA ALA A 152 38.47 26.29 9.26
C ALA A 152 39.26 27.58 9.61
N ALA A 153 38.68 28.77 9.42
CA ALA A 153 39.31 30.03 9.79
C ALA A 153 39.10 30.38 11.29
N ILE A 154 38.21 29.64 11.96
CA ILE A 154 37.91 29.86 13.39
C ILE A 154 38.64 28.83 14.27
N LEU A 155 38.94 27.67 13.73
CA LEU A 155 39.71 26.61 14.39
C LEU A 155 41.18 26.71 13.98
#